data_4cb64123d6a4d11bd8fda0f0dc8ac2ae
#
_entry.id   4cb64123d6a4d11bd8fda0f0dc8ac2ae
#
_cell.length_a   1.000
_cell.length_b   1.000
_cell.length_c   1.000
_cell.angle_alpha   90.00
_cell.angle_beta   90.00
_cell.angle_gamma   90.00
#
_symmetry.space_group_name_H-M   'P 1'
#
loop_
_entity.id
_entity.type
_entity.pdbx_description
1 polymer ?
#
loop_
_entity_poly.entity_id
_entity_poly.type
_entity_poly.pdbx_seq_one_letter_code
_entity_poly.pdbx_strand_id
1 'polypeptide(L)'
;MPTGTISVNDGTVNVSDLEVKYQGTGTTSYNSATAPTNAGTYTVTYKVPDTNTNYTGTFSVAFTIKKAQLDKVTIVKDTFEYTGDEIVPQDSNFDLNKMNFSGDIKATNVGNYSITVSLKDKDNYEWKDSTTTDLVLNWSITQATPDYTVPTGLTSVKGKILADVVLPTGFTWNAPATVLTVGKTKYKATYTPVDTTNYKTITDIDI
;
A
#
# COMPACT_ATOMS: atom_id res chain seq x y z
N MET A 1 -21.82 18.15 25.98
CA MET A 1 -23.20 18.75 26.02
C MET A 1 -23.09 20.20 25.65
N PRO A 2 -24.01 20.75 24.84
CA PRO A 2 -24.02 22.19 24.60
C PRO A 2 -24.28 22.89 25.91
N THR A 3 -23.54 23.94 26.16
CA THR A 3 -23.70 24.82 27.33
C THR A 3 -24.10 26.20 26.83
N GLY A 4 -25.06 26.83 27.49
CA GLY A 4 -25.52 28.17 27.14
C GLY A 4 -26.92 28.45 27.68
N THR A 5 -27.40 29.65 27.39
CA THR A 5 -28.76 30.08 27.73
C THR A 5 -29.48 30.55 26.47
N ILE A 6 -30.77 30.26 26.38
CA ILE A 6 -31.65 30.79 25.32
C ILE A 6 -32.43 31.94 25.97
N SER A 7 -32.32 33.14 25.39
CA SER A 7 -33.12 34.30 25.85
C SER A 7 -34.52 34.20 25.25
N VAL A 8 -35.52 34.34 26.10
CA VAL A 8 -36.94 34.46 25.75
C VAL A 8 -37.45 35.84 26.23
N ASN A 9 -38.62 36.29 25.72
CA ASN A 9 -39.09 37.66 25.95
C ASN A 9 -39.15 38.07 27.43
N ASP A 10 -39.30 37.12 28.36
CA ASP A 10 -39.44 37.41 29.80
C ASP A 10 -38.39 36.68 30.67
N GLY A 11 -37.27 36.26 30.10
CA GLY A 11 -36.27 35.56 30.91
C GLY A 11 -35.30 34.69 30.10
N THR A 12 -34.69 33.75 30.81
CA THR A 12 -33.75 32.79 30.21
C THR A 12 -34.16 31.37 30.60
N VAL A 13 -34.07 30.45 29.62
CA VAL A 13 -34.18 29.02 29.82
C VAL A 13 -32.80 28.41 29.68
N ASN A 14 -32.33 27.64 30.66
CA ASN A 14 -31.06 26.94 30.52
C ASN A 14 -31.18 25.82 29.51
N VAL A 15 -30.14 25.64 28.69
CA VAL A 15 -30.11 24.55 27.68
C VAL A 15 -30.22 23.19 28.34
N SER A 16 -29.76 23.05 29.60
CA SER A 16 -29.89 21.82 30.40
C SER A 16 -31.34 21.45 30.76
N ASP A 17 -32.26 22.40 30.70
CA ASP A 17 -33.66 22.20 31.03
C ASP A 17 -34.52 21.83 29.81
N LEU A 18 -33.89 21.74 28.62
CA LEU A 18 -34.55 21.39 27.36
C LEU A 18 -34.46 19.91 27.06
N GLU A 19 -35.51 19.38 26.48
CA GLU A 19 -35.42 18.07 25.79
C GLU A 19 -34.61 18.21 24.52
N VAL A 20 -33.57 17.38 24.38
CA VAL A 20 -32.68 17.41 23.21
C VAL A 20 -32.84 16.12 22.40
N LYS A 21 -33.06 16.26 21.12
CA LYS A 21 -33.20 15.13 20.18
C LYS A 21 -32.37 15.36 18.92
N TYR A 22 -31.56 14.38 18.57
CA TYR A 22 -30.79 14.35 17.33
C TYR A 22 -31.46 13.41 16.34
N GLN A 23 -31.68 13.87 15.11
CA GLN A 23 -32.24 13.09 14.02
C GLN A 23 -31.31 13.17 12.80
N GLY A 24 -31.08 12.02 12.15
CA GLY A 24 -30.42 11.98 10.86
C GLY A 24 -31.34 12.53 9.77
N THR A 25 -30.76 13.15 8.74
CA THR A 25 -31.46 13.68 7.57
C THR A 25 -30.88 13.09 6.28
N GLY A 26 -31.64 13.16 5.18
CA GLY A 26 -31.24 12.56 3.90
C GLY A 26 -31.08 11.05 4.04
N THR A 27 -29.88 10.54 3.75
CA THR A 27 -29.54 9.11 3.87
C THR A 27 -29.04 8.70 5.26
N THR A 28 -28.89 9.66 6.18
CA THR A 28 -28.37 9.39 7.53
C THR A 28 -29.49 8.83 8.43
N SER A 29 -29.33 7.62 8.92
CA SER A 29 -30.27 7.00 9.88
C SER A 29 -29.77 7.24 11.31
N TYR A 30 -30.44 8.11 12.05
CA TYR A 30 -30.15 8.40 13.45
C TYR A 30 -31.37 8.97 14.16
N ASN A 31 -31.62 8.57 15.41
CA ASN A 31 -32.69 9.12 16.25
C ASN A 31 -32.37 8.85 17.73
N SER A 32 -31.83 9.82 18.44
CA SER A 32 -31.39 9.67 19.83
C SER A 32 -31.36 11.03 20.56
N ALA A 33 -31.39 10.98 21.90
CA ALA A 33 -31.04 12.11 22.75
C ALA A 33 -29.50 12.28 22.91
N THR A 34 -28.70 11.26 22.54
CA THR A 34 -27.23 11.34 22.54
C THR A 34 -26.75 11.97 21.25
N ALA A 35 -25.71 12.81 21.31
CA ALA A 35 -25.12 13.41 20.13
C ALA A 35 -24.50 12.34 19.19
N PRO A 36 -24.67 12.42 17.86
CA PRO A 36 -24.06 11.51 16.92
C PRO A 36 -22.54 11.70 16.87
N THR A 37 -21.83 10.61 16.55
CA THR A 37 -20.37 10.61 16.36
C THR A 37 -19.97 10.27 14.93
N ASN A 38 -20.85 9.63 14.17
CA ASN A 38 -20.60 9.22 12.80
C ASN A 38 -20.78 10.37 11.81
N ALA A 39 -20.08 10.31 10.69
CA ALA A 39 -20.28 11.24 9.59
C ALA A 39 -21.71 11.15 9.06
N GLY A 40 -22.28 12.30 8.72
CA GLY A 40 -23.66 12.37 8.24
C GLY A 40 -24.27 13.76 8.38
N THR A 41 -25.51 13.89 7.98
CA THR A 41 -26.30 15.12 8.11
C THR A 41 -27.35 14.94 9.19
N TYR A 42 -27.48 15.92 10.06
CA TYR A 42 -28.29 15.81 11.26
C TYR A 42 -29.08 17.11 11.50
N THR A 43 -30.16 16.96 12.24
CA THR A 43 -30.85 18.07 12.90
C THR A 43 -30.86 17.81 14.41
N VAL A 44 -30.43 18.75 15.18
CA VAL A 44 -30.68 18.78 16.63
C VAL A 44 -31.91 19.63 16.90
N THR A 45 -32.84 19.08 17.68
CA THR A 45 -34.06 19.77 18.12
C THR A 45 -34.00 19.96 19.61
N TYR A 46 -34.19 21.17 20.06
CA TYR A 46 -34.37 21.58 21.46
C TYR A 46 -35.85 21.87 21.65
N LYS A 47 -36.48 21.24 22.63
CA LYS A 47 -37.88 21.43 22.97
C LYS A 47 -38.01 21.80 24.43
N VAL A 48 -38.80 22.82 24.74
CA VAL A 48 -39.22 23.08 26.10
C VAL A 48 -40.10 21.93 26.57
N PRO A 49 -39.82 21.26 27.69
CA PRO A 49 -40.63 20.12 28.18
C PRO A 49 -42.09 20.51 28.35
N ASP A 50 -43.00 19.61 28.03
CA ASP A 50 -44.44 19.83 28.16
C ASP A 50 -44.88 20.07 29.64
N THR A 51 -44.01 19.74 30.60
CA THR A 51 -44.19 20.00 32.01
C THR A 51 -43.90 21.47 32.41
N ASN A 52 -43.29 22.25 31.52
CA ASN A 52 -43.01 23.67 31.79
C ASN A 52 -44.30 24.48 31.64
N THR A 53 -44.70 25.16 32.69
CA THR A 53 -45.94 25.93 32.71
C THR A 53 -45.78 27.36 32.22
N ASN A 54 -44.55 27.86 32.10
CA ASN A 54 -44.23 29.25 31.79
C ASN A 54 -43.86 29.46 30.32
N TYR A 55 -43.28 28.42 29.66
CA TYR A 55 -42.72 28.51 28.32
C TYR A 55 -43.11 27.30 27.49
N THR A 56 -43.26 27.48 26.20
CA THR A 56 -43.41 26.42 25.24
C THR A 56 -42.60 26.76 23.98
N GLY A 57 -42.21 25.76 23.24
CA GLY A 57 -41.54 26.00 21.92
C GLY A 57 -40.49 24.94 21.59
N THR A 58 -40.10 25.01 20.31
CA THR A 58 -39.12 24.10 19.73
C THR A 58 -38.21 24.91 18.81
N PHE A 59 -36.93 24.57 18.86
CA PHE A 59 -35.93 25.16 17.99
C PHE A 59 -35.05 24.05 17.40
N SER A 60 -34.75 24.12 16.10
CA SER A 60 -33.98 23.09 15.44
C SER A 60 -32.83 23.69 14.64
N VAL A 61 -31.68 23.00 14.67
CA VAL A 61 -30.48 23.37 13.92
C VAL A 61 -29.99 22.18 13.13
N ALA A 62 -29.79 22.35 11.82
CA ALA A 62 -29.11 21.38 10.99
C ALA A 62 -27.59 21.50 11.11
N PHE A 63 -26.90 20.37 11.12
CA PHE A 63 -25.44 20.33 11.11
C PHE A 63 -24.93 19.08 10.38
N THR A 64 -23.67 19.07 10.03
CA THR A 64 -23.02 17.96 9.33
C THR A 64 -21.77 17.56 10.09
N ILE A 65 -21.60 16.26 10.28
CA ILE A 65 -20.33 15.64 10.66
C ILE A 65 -19.70 15.12 9.37
N LYS A 66 -18.56 15.69 8.98
CA LYS A 66 -17.82 15.26 7.78
C LYS A 66 -17.05 13.98 8.06
N LYS A 67 -16.78 13.19 7.02
CA LYS A 67 -15.84 12.07 7.12
C LYS A 67 -14.45 12.56 7.54
N ALA A 68 -13.78 11.76 8.35
CA ALA A 68 -12.39 12.02 8.70
C ALA A 68 -11.49 11.67 7.52
N GLN A 69 -10.60 12.62 7.17
CA GLN A 69 -9.69 12.45 6.04
C GLN A 69 -8.40 11.74 6.46
N LEU A 70 -7.99 10.75 5.68
CA LEU A 70 -6.78 9.97 5.87
C LEU A 70 -5.81 10.19 4.71
N ASP A 71 -4.52 10.21 5.00
CA ASP A 71 -3.49 10.18 3.98
C ASP A 71 -3.52 8.84 3.25
N LYS A 72 -3.32 8.87 1.93
CA LYS A 72 -3.15 7.64 1.17
C LYS A 72 -1.87 6.94 1.58
N VAL A 73 -1.95 5.62 1.69
CA VAL A 73 -0.78 4.77 1.93
C VAL A 73 0.08 4.74 0.67
N THR A 74 1.39 4.75 0.85
CA THR A 74 2.38 4.57 -0.20
C THR A 74 3.43 3.56 0.21
N ILE A 75 4.07 2.91 -0.75
CA ILE A 75 5.27 2.09 -0.52
C ILE A 75 6.48 3.02 -0.56
N VAL A 76 7.35 2.92 0.44
CA VAL A 76 8.56 3.76 0.55
C VAL A 76 9.60 3.37 -0.51
N LYS A 77 9.73 2.06 -0.78
CA LYS A 77 10.56 1.49 -1.84
C LYS A 77 9.77 0.37 -2.52
N ASP A 78 9.57 0.49 -3.82
CA ASP A 78 8.72 -0.38 -4.63
C ASP A 78 9.49 -1.42 -5.48
N THR A 79 10.81 -1.31 -5.53
CA THR A 79 11.66 -2.21 -6.32
C THR A 79 12.80 -2.74 -5.48
N PHE A 80 12.94 -4.06 -5.42
CA PHE A 80 13.96 -4.79 -4.67
C PHE A 80 14.75 -5.69 -5.61
N GLU A 81 15.99 -6.02 -5.25
CA GLU A 81 16.75 -7.08 -5.88
C GLU A 81 16.55 -8.37 -5.08
N TYR A 82 16.52 -9.52 -5.77
CA TYR A 82 16.40 -10.83 -5.14
C TYR A 82 17.54 -11.09 -4.14
N THR A 83 17.20 -11.55 -2.94
CA THR A 83 18.16 -11.84 -1.86
C THR A 83 18.14 -13.29 -1.42
N GLY A 84 17.14 -14.07 -1.83
CA GLY A 84 16.85 -15.40 -1.30
C GLY A 84 15.93 -15.38 -0.08
N ASP A 85 15.79 -14.25 0.59
CA ASP A 85 14.95 -14.07 1.76
C ASP A 85 13.58 -13.47 1.41
N GLU A 86 12.63 -13.60 2.34
CA GLU A 86 11.31 -12.97 2.22
C GLU A 86 11.43 -11.44 2.33
N ILE A 87 10.90 -10.72 1.34
CA ILE A 87 10.85 -9.27 1.29
C ILE A 87 9.44 -8.80 1.66
N VAL A 88 9.36 -7.83 2.58
CA VAL A 88 8.16 -7.13 2.97
C VAL A 88 8.38 -5.64 2.67
N PRO A 89 7.65 -5.03 1.71
CA PRO A 89 7.78 -3.61 1.43
C PRO A 89 7.39 -2.77 2.64
N GLN A 90 8.16 -1.72 2.92
CA GLN A 90 7.76 -0.74 3.94
C GLN A 90 6.70 0.21 3.37
N ASP A 91 5.64 0.38 4.13
CA ASP A 91 4.59 1.35 3.84
C ASP A 91 4.74 2.63 4.69
N SER A 92 4.04 3.68 4.28
CA SER A 92 3.84 4.92 5.03
C SER A 92 2.35 5.15 5.29
N ASN A 93 2.03 5.76 6.42
CA ASN A 93 0.68 6.19 6.80
C ASN A 93 -0.34 5.05 7.02
N PHE A 94 0.09 3.81 7.14
CA PHE A 94 -0.84 2.71 7.40
C PHE A 94 -1.29 2.66 8.86
N ASP A 95 -2.61 2.62 9.06
CA ASP A 95 -3.25 2.51 10.39
C ASP A 95 -4.15 1.26 10.42
N LEU A 96 -3.69 0.22 11.12
CA LEU A 96 -4.40 -1.04 11.30
C LEU A 96 -5.83 -0.88 11.90
N ASN A 97 -6.10 0.21 12.62
CA ASN A 97 -7.42 0.45 13.18
C ASN A 97 -8.42 0.94 12.12
N LYS A 98 -7.92 1.56 11.04
CA LYS A 98 -8.75 2.23 10.02
C LYS A 98 -8.67 1.58 8.65
N MET A 99 -7.65 0.74 8.40
CA MET A 99 -7.36 0.16 7.09
C MET A 99 -7.15 -1.35 7.16
N ASN A 100 -7.32 -2.04 6.01
CA ASN A 100 -6.94 -3.42 5.78
C ASN A 100 -5.94 -3.51 4.64
N PHE A 101 -5.00 -4.46 4.74
CA PHE A 101 -4.17 -4.93 3.64
C PHE A 101 -4.68 -6.26 3.10
N SER A 102 -4.56 -6.45 1.79
CA SER A 102 -4.77 -7.73 1.10
C SER A 102 -3.85 -7.82 -0.12
N GLY A 103 -3.73 -9.02 -0.71
CA GLY A 103 -2.84 -9.26 -1.84
C GLY A 103 -1.44 -9.68 -1.40
N ASP A 104 -0.45 -9.32 -2.22
CA ASP A 104 0.94 -9.78 -2.06
C ASP A 104 1.71 -8.87 -1.11
N ILE A 105 1.43 -8.98 0.19
CA ILE A 105 2.08 -8.16 1.23
C ILE A 105 3.55 -8.57 1.47
N LYS A 106 3.99 -9.70 0.93
CA LYS A 106 5.36 -10.23 1.02
C LYS A 106 5.62 -11.21 -0.12
N ALA A 107 6.87 -11.35 -0.53
CA ALA A 107 7.30 -12.32 -1.53
C ALA A 107 8.79 -12.63 -1.39
N THR A 108 9.23 -13.74 -2.01
CA THR A 108 10.65 -14.14 -2.04
C THR A 108 11.20 -14.09 -3.46
N ASN A 109 10.47 -14.58 -4.45
CA ASN A 109 10.96 -14.74 -5.81
C ASN A 109 10.84 -13.46 -6.66
N VAL A 110 11.58 -13.42 -7.75
CA VAL A 110 11.45 -12.39 -8.78
C VAL A 110 10.03 -12.35 -9.33
N GLY A 111 9.44 -11.15 -9.41
CA GLY A 111 8.08 -10.96 -9.87
C GLY A 111 7.55 -9.56 -9.65
N ASN A 112 6.35 -9.32 -10.18
CA ASN A 112 5.57 -8.12 -9.93
C ASN A 112 4.43 -8.48 -8.99
N TYR A 113 4.23 -7.66 -7.98
CA TYR A 113 3.33 -7.89 -6.86
C TYR A 113 2.43 -6.68 -6.63
N SER A 114 1.30 -6.89 -5.97
CA SER A 114 0.38 -5.81 -5.63
C SER A 114 -0.22 -5.97 -4.24
N ILE A 115 -0.32 -4.86 -3.53
CA ILE A 115 -0.99 -4.74 -2.24
C ILE A 115 -2.24 -3.88 -2.46
N THR A 116 -3.39 -4.36 -2.00
CA THR A 116 -4.62 -3.57 -1.97
C THR A 116 -4.85 -3.06 -0.55
N VAL A 117 -5.04 -1.75 -0.41
CA VAL A 117 -5.38 -1.10 0.85
C VAL A 117 -6.81 -0.59 0.78
N SER A 118 -7.65 -1.00 1.72
CA SER A 118 -9.03 -0.57 1.82
C SER A 118 -9.34 0.09 3.17
N LEU A 119 -10.25 1.07 3.17
CA LEU A 119 -10.77 1.65 4.39
C LEU A 119 -11.73 0.65 5.07
N LYS A 120 -11.59 0.43 6.39
CA LYS A 120 -12.48 -0.43 7.18
C LYS A 120 -13.88 0.14 7.32
N ASP A 121 -13.98 1.46 7.38
CA ASP A 121 -15.22 2.19 7.57
C ASP A 121 -15.30 3.34 6.58
N LYS A 122 -15.85 3.05 5.40
CA LYS A 122 -16.03 4.02 4.31
C LYS A 122 -17.14 5.03 4.58
N ASP A 123 -17.94 4.83 5.62
CA ASP A 123 -18.98 5.77 6.02
C ASP A 123 -18.40 6.92 6.84
N ASN A 124 -17.39 6.65 7.67
CA ASN A 124 -16.76 7.64 8.55
C ASN A 124 -15.39 8.13 8.09
N TYR A 125 -14.72 7.41 7.17
CA TYR A 125 -13.41 7.78 6.66
C TYR A 125 -13.41 7.93 5.14
N GLU A 126 -12.56 8.81 4.66
CA GLU A 126 -12.23 9.00 3.25
C GLU A 126 -10.76 9.36 3.09
N TRP A 127 -10.21 9.19 1.89
CA TRP A 127 -8.89 9.72 1.57
C TRP A 127 -8.93 11.25 1.49
N LYS A 128 -7.80 11.92 1.64
CA LYS A 128 -7.71 13.40 1.55
C LYS A 128 -8.21 13.98 0.23
N ASP A 129 -8.31 13.19 -0.82
CA ASP A 129 -8.94 13.59 -2.08
C ASP A 129 -10.45 13.35 -2.12
N SER A 130 -11.06 13.09 -0.98
CA SER A 130 -12.49 12.82 -0.82
C SER A 130 -13.00 11.56 -1.53
N THR A 131 -12.09 10.60 -1.84
CA THR A 131 -12.46 9.29 -2.38
C THR A 131 -12.46 8.22 -1.29
N THR A 132 -13.17 7.10 -1.53
CA THR A 132 -13.17 5.91 -0.67
C THR A 132 -12.75 4.65 -1.43
N THR A 133 -12.22 4.83 -2.65
CA THR A 133 -11.76 3.75 -3.51
C THR A 133 -10.53 3.07 -2.91
N ASP A 134 -10.48 1.75 -3.02
CA ASP A 134 -9.32 0.99 -2.56
C ASP A 134 -8.06 1.39 -3.36
N LEU A 135 -6.93 1.44 -2.69
CA LEU A 135 -5.64 1.75 -3.29
C LEU A 135 -4.96 0.47 -3.74
N VAL A 136 -4.35 0.48 -4.91
CA VAL A 136 -3.48 -0.60 -5.39
C VAL A 136 -2.06 -0.09 -5.42
N LEU A 137 -1.20 -0.71 -4.65
CA LEU A 137 0.22 -0.38 -4.50
C LEU A 137 1.04 -1.49 -5.17
N ASN A 138 1.72 -1.18 -6.25
CA ASN A 138 2.54 -2.14 -6.98
C ASN A 138 3.98 -2.12 -6.46
N TRP A 139 4.61 -3.28 -6.42
CA TRP A 139 6.01 -3.45 -6.08
C TRP A 139 6.61 -4.64 -6.82
N SER A 140 7.93 -4.80 -6.82
CA SER A 140 8.59 -5.84 -7.59
C SER A 140 9.88 -6.33 -6.95
N ILE A 141 10.24 -7.56 -7.26
CA ILE A 141 11.56 -8.14 -7.03
C ILE A 141 12.19 -8.39 -8.39
N THR A 142 13.39 -7.87 -8.60
CA THR A 142 14.17 -8.02 -9.83
C THR A 142 15.25 -9.07 -9.65
N GLN A 143 15.75 -9.62 -10.78
CA GLN A 143 16.82 -10.62 -10.74
C GLN A 143 18.11 -10.05 -10.12
N ALA A 144 18.72 -10.84 -9.25
CA ALA A 144 20.06 -10.57 -8.72
C ALA A 144 21.15 -11.01 -9.72
N THR A 145 22.33 -10.47 -9.53
CA THR A 145 23.53 -10.97 -10.19
C THR A 145 24.02 -12.23 -9.46
N PRO A 146 24.19 -13.38 -10.12
CA PRO A 146 24.65 -14.58 -9.45
C PRO A 146 26.13 -14.50 -9.09
N ASP A 147 26.51 -15.17 -8.00
CA ASP A 147 27.91 -15.44 -7.72
C ASP A 147 28.42 -16.55 -8.65
N TYR A 148 29.56 -16.31 -9.29
CA TYR A 148 30.24 -17.30 -10.12
C TYR A 148 31.75 -17.08 -10.09
N THR A 149 32.50 -18.13 -10.37
CA THR A 149 33.97 -18.05 -10.49
C THR A 149 34.34 -18.18 -11.95
N VAL A 150 35.06 -17.20 -12.49
CA VAL A 150 35.54 -17.24 -13.88
C VAL A 150 36.54 -18.40 -14.01
N PRO A 151 36.30 -19.34 -14.97
CA PRO A 151 37.23 -20.45 -15.23
C PRO A 151 38.62 -19.97 -15.61
N THR A 152 39.64 -20.59 -15.04
CA THR A 152 41.05 -20.31 -15.30
C THR A 152 41.81 -21.60 -15.62
N GLY A 153 43.04 -21.47 -16.17
CA GLY A 153 43.89 -22.60 -16.44
C GLY A 153 43.47 -23.52 -17.60
N LEU A 154 42.53 -23.02 -18.47
CA LEU A 154 42.10 -23.75 -19.65
C LEU A 154 43.19 -23.78 -20.71
N THR A 155 43.44 -24.96 -21.31
CA THR A 155 44.47 -25.15 -22.35
C THR A 155 43.88 -25.87 -23.55
N SER A 156 44.46 -25.63 -24.73
CA SER A 156 44.16 -26.31 -25.95
C SER A 156 45.32 -26.25 -26.93
N VAL A 157 45.18 -26.83 -28.13
CA VAL A 157 46.20 -26.84 -29.18
C VAL A 157 45.71 -26.04 -30.41
N LYS A 158 46.66 -25.48 -31.16
CA LYS A 158 46.38 -24.77 -32.43
C LYS A 158 45.57 -25.65 -33.38
N GLY A 159 44.54 -25.03 -34.00
CA GLY A 159 43.67 -25.69 -34.99
C GLY A 159 42.47 -26.42 -34.43
N LYS A 160 42.35 -26.56 -33.11
CA LYS A 160 41.12 -26.97 -32.46
C LYS A 160 40.12 -25.80 -32.44
N ILE A 161 38.86 -26.10 -32.18
CA ILE A 161 37.82 -25.07 -31.98
C ILE A 161 37.50 -24.87 -30.49
N LEU A 162 36.86 -23.76 -30.15
CA LEU A 162 36.51 -23.45 -28.74
C LEU A 162 35.60 -24.52 -28.15
N ALA A 163 34.72 -25.14 -28.92
CA ALA A 163 33.87 -26.25 -28.44
C ALA A 163 34.66 -27.45 -27.89
N ASP A 164 35.93 -27.64 -28.33
CA ASP A 164 36.80 -28.71 -27.82
C ASP A 164 37.37 -28.38 -26.41
N VAL A 165 37.23 -27.14 -25.95
CA VAL A 165 37.65 -26.70 -24.62
C VAL A 165 36.46 -26.77 -23.65
N VAL A 166 36.50 -27.77 -22.78
CA VAL A 166 35.39 -28.03 -21.84
C VAL A 166 35.35 -26.95 -20.78
N LEU A 167 34.20 -26.28 -20.65
CA LEU A 167 33.92 -25.32 -19.58
C LEU A 167 33.24 -26.01 -18.38
N PRO A 168 33.38 -25.46 -17.18
CA PRO A 168 32.59 -25.89 -16.02
C PRO A 168 31.09 -25.72 -16.27
N THR A 169 30.29 -26.46 -15.48
CA THR A 169 28.83 -26.38 -15.50
C THR A 169 28.33 -24.94 -15.39
N GLY A 170 27.35 -24.60 -16.19
CA GLY A 170 26.76 -23.25 -16.28
C GLY A 170 27.43 -22.34 -17.31
N PHE A 171 28.66 -22.66 -17.76
CA PHE A 171 29.34 -21.85 -18.78
C PHE A 171 29.19 -22.43 -20.18
N THR A 172 29.02 -21.54 -21.16
CA THR A 172 29.00 -21.87 -22.59
C THR A 172 29.78 -20.82 -23.36
N TRP A 173 30.51 -21.27 -24.43
CA TRP A 173 31.20 -20.35 -25.32
C TRP A 173 30.22 -19.55 -26.18
N ASN A 174 30.42 -18.24 -26.30
CA ASN A 174 29.57 -17.41 -27.17
C ASN A 174 29.77 -17.73 -28.65
N ALA A 175 30.99 -18.18 -29.04
CA ALA A 175 31.33 -18.52 -30.43
C ALA A 175 32.09 -19.88 -30.49
N PRO A 176 31.41 -21.02 -30.22
CA PRO A 176 32.05 -22.33 -30.04
C PRO A 176 32.81 -22.84 -31.27
N ALA A 177 32.44 -22.40 -32.49
CA ALA A 177 33.13 -22.79 -33.74
C ALA A 177 34.42 -21.99 -34.01
N THR A 178 34.82 -21.06 -33.11
CA THR A 178 36.04 -20.27 -33.32
C THR A 178 37.26 -21.16 -33.30
N VAL A 179 38.09 -21.10 -34.34
CA VAL A 179 39.38 -21.82 -34.43
C VAL A 179 40.39 -21.16 -33.56
N LEU A 180 41.08 -21.96 -32.72
CA LEU A 180 42.07 -21.51 -31.76
C LEU A 180 43.38 -21.14 -32.47
N THR A 181 43.95 -19.98 -32.11
CA THR A 181 45.21 -19.48 -32.65
C THR A 181 46.22 -19.25 -31.50
N VAL A 182 47.49 -19.40 -31.80
CA VAL A 182 48.57 -19.17 -30.84
C VAL A 182 48.58 -17.66 -30.42
N GLY A 183 48.70 -17.41 -29.13
CA GLY A 183 48.86 -16.07 -28.59
C GLY A 183 47.57 -15.34 -28.25
N LYS A 184 46.38 -15.86 -28.63
CA LYS A 184 45.13 -15.32 -28.12
C LYS A 184 44.79 -15.96 -26.78
N THR A 185 44.55 -15.13 -25.77
CA THR A 185 44.42 -15.54 -24.37
C THR A 185 43.03 -15.34 -23.80
N LYS A 186 42.09 -14.73 -24.54
CA LYS A 186 40.74 -14.46 -24.05
C LYS A 186 39.69 -14.71 -25.12
N TYR A 187 38.62 -15.36 -24.71
CA TYR A 187 37.43 -15.62 -25.52
C TYR A 187 36.19 -15.34 -24.65
N LYS A 188 35.07 -15.04 -25.31
CA LYS A 188 33.82 -14.70 -24.64
C LYS A 188 32.99 -15.96 -24.33
N ALA A 189 32.47 -15.98 -23.12
CA ALA A 189 31.55 -17.02 -22.65
C ALA A 189 30.33 -16.40 -21.96
N THR A 190 29.31 -17.21 -21.78
CA THR A 190 28.10 -16.90 -21.04
C THR A 190 27.98 -17.83 -19.83
N TYR A 191 27.67 -17.29 -18.67
CA TYR A 191 27.28 -18.05 -17.50
C TYR A 191 25.79 -18.02 -17.30
N THR A 192 25.14 -19.18 -17.25
CA THR A 192 23.73 -19.37 -16.99
C THR A 192 23.58 -20.07 -15.64
N PRO A 193 23.04 -19.39 -14.61
CA PRO A 193 22.81 -19.99 -13.31
C PRO A 193 21.72 -21.08 -13.39
N VAL A 194 21.67 -21.98 -12.42
CA VAL A 194 20.62 -23.02 -12.34
C VAL A 194 19.24 -22.37 -12.13
N ASP A 195 19.17 -21.36 -11.28
CA ASP A 195 17.95 -20.59 -11.04
C ASP A 195 17.93 -19.35 -11.95
N THR A 196 17.45 -19.52 -13.17
CA THR A 196 17.29 -18.43 -14.14
C THR A 196 16.08 -17.54 -13.85
N THR A 197 15.21 -17.91 -12.93
CA THR A 197 14.09 -17.09 -12.50
C THR A 197 14.58 -15.94 -11.64
N ASN A 198 15.45 -16.24 -10.67
CA ASN A 198 15.87 -15.29 -9.66
C ASN A 198 17.23 -14.65 -9.93
N TYR A 199 18.04 -15.23 -10.83
CA TYR A 199 19.36 -14.70 -11.19
C TYR A 199 19.50 -14.41 -12.67
N LYS A 200 20.27 -13.38 -12.99
CA LYS A 200 20.60 -12.98 -14.36
C LYS A 200 21.54 -13.98 -15.01
N THR A 201 21.36 -14.21 -16.29
CA THR A 201 22.42 -14.79 -17.14
C THR A 201 23.49 -13.72 -17.39
N ILE A 202 24.75 -14.06 -17.24
CA ILE A 202 25.89 -13.15 -17.43
C ILE A 202 26.54 -13.46 -18.77
N THR A 203 26.51 -12.51 -19.68
CA THR A 203 27.08 -12.64 -21.03
C THR A 203 28.44 -11.98 -21.13
N ASP A 204 29.19 -12.30 -22.19
CA ASP A 204 30.45 -11.63 -22.58
C ASP A 204 31.57 -11.67 -21.52
N ILE A 205 31.59 -12.74 -20.71
CA ILE A 205 32.63 -12.99 -19.73
C ILE A 205 33.94 -13.31 -20.48
N ASP A 206 35.02 -12.65 -20.14
CA ASP A 206 36.38 -12.98 -20.62
C ASP A 206 36.92 -14.19 -19.87
N ILE A 207 37.16 -15.27 -20.61
CA ILE A 207 37.80 -16.52 -20.14
C ILE A 207 39.08 -16.75 -20.93
#